data_0db167c645c176f0a607a928a1a0b60c
#
_entry.id   0db167c645c176f0a607a928a1a0b60c
#
_cell.length_a   1.000
_cell.length_b   1.000
_cell.length_c   1.000
_cell.angle_alpha   90.00
_cell.angle_beta   90.00
_cell.angle_gamma   90.00
#
_symmetry.space_group_name_H-M   'P 1'
#
loop_
_entity.id
_entity.type
_entity.pdbx_description
1 polymer ?
#
loop_
_entity_poly.entity_id
_entity_poly.type
_entity_poly.pdbx_seq_one_letter_code
_entity_poly.pdbx_strand_id
1 'polypeptide(L)'
;ALDDAKFQMISGYLMANGIKIQGEDSVDNEFLKLMESASDDNIDESGQHISKEEQEDKKVADDIVSHLDYEEDEKYLKIYLQDISGIQPMTDVTRSYLLMNIVEDNDKESLKLLTESYLEKIASWIEPFRGKGVLACDLVQEANLAMTAYIGQQEWLNNYEWKDKIKEGGQEDLLNVLKGIDEAVKELIEGSLNMLIDEQTDVNMVSGKILNKVNLVNDWGIRLKEELG
;
A
#
# COMPACT_ATOMS: atom_id res chain seq x y z
N ALA A 1 6.78 -12.70 -25.51
CA ALA A 1 7.48 -12.71 -26.79
C ALA A 1 7.61 -11.27 -27.25
N LEU A 2 8.84 -10.78 -27.45
CA LEU A 2 9.04 -9.51 -28.15
C LEU A 2 8.43 -9.68 -29.54
N ASP A 3 7.46 -8.83 -29.86
CA ASP A 3 6.83 -8.77 -31.16
C ASP A 3 7.94 -8.41 -32.19
N ASP A 4 8.05 -9.17 -33.29
CA ASP A 4 9.05 -8.96 -34.35
C ASP A 4 9.08 -7.50 -34.82
N ALA A 5 7.94 -6.81 -34.78
CA ALA A 5 7.84 -5.38 -35.06
C ALA A 5 8.60 -4.51 -34.04
N LYS A 6 8.59 -4.87 -32.76
CA LYS A 6 9.35 -4.15 -31.71
C LYS A 6 10.85 -4.42 -31.82
N PHE A 7 11.21 -5.64 -32.15
CA PHE A 7 12.62 -6.00 -32.38
C PHE A 7 13.20 -5.23 -33.56
N GLN A 8 12.48 -5.16 -34.70
CA GLN A 8 12.90 -4.38 -35.87
C GLN A 8 13.00 -2.87 -35.56
N MET A 9 12.11 -2.34 -34.73
CA MET A 9 12.11 -0.93 -34.36
C MET A 9 13.32 -0.59 -33.45
N ILE A 10 13.65 -1.46 -32.48
CA ILE A 10 14.82 -1.32 -31.62
C ILE A 10 16.12 -1.49 -32.41
N SER A 11 16.20 -2.47 -33.27
CA SER A 11 17.31 -2.73 -34.17
C SER A 11 17.56 -1.55 -35.10
N GLY A 12 16.50 -0.99 -35.71
CA GLY A 12 16.58 0.21 -36.53
C GLY A 12 17.07 1.45 -35.78
N TYR A 13 16.61 1.65 -34.53
CA TYR A 13 17.05 2.75 -33.67
C TYR A 13 18.53 2.62 -33.29
N LEU A 14 19.00 1.42 -32.95
CA LEU A 14 20.41 1.17 -32.61
C LEU A 14 21.32 1.39 -33.82
N MET A 15 20.93 0.92 -35.01
CA MET A 15 21.66 1.15 -36.27
C MET A 15 21.72 2.64 -36.63
N ALA A 16 20.62 3.37 -36.45
CA ALA A 16 20.57 4.82 -36.70
C ALA A 16 21.49 5.63 -35.77
N ASN A 17 21.80 5.09 -34.58
CA ASN A 17 22.74 5.70 -33.64
C ASN A 17 24.17 5.14 -33.72
N GLY A 18 24.50 4.42 -34.79
CA GLY A 18 25.87 3.95 -35.08
C GLY A 18 26.30 2.71 -34.28
N ILE A 19 25.38 2.06 -33.57
CA ILE A 19 25.62 0.82 -32.83
C ILE A 19 25.45 -0.34 -33.79
N LYS A 20 26.54 -1.03 -34.14
CA LYS A 20 26.49 -2.25 -34.97
C LYS A 20 25.99 -3.41 -34.15
N ILE A 21 24.86 -3.97 -34.53
CA ILE A 21 24.36 -5.22 -34.01
C ILE A 21 25.13 -6.33 -34.71
N GLN A 22 26.01 -7.00 -33.98
CA GLN A 22 26.76 -8.16 -34.49
C GLN A 22 25.88 -9.39 -34.33
N GLY A 23 25.49 -10.03 -35.44
CA GLY A 23 24.93 -11.38 -35.45
C GLY A 23 23.58 -11.53 -36.11
N GLU A 24 23.53 -11.44 -37.45
CA GLU A 24 22.44 -12.05 -38.20
C GLU A 24 22.61 -13.58 -38.41
N ASP A 25 23.75 -14.17 -38.03
CA ASP A 25 24.06 -15.57 -38.35
C ASP A 25 24.39 -16.50 -37.14
N SER A 26 24.24 -16.05 -35.91
CA SER A 26 24.32 -16.93 -34.74
C SER A 26 23.42 -16.43 -33.61
N VAL A 27 22.11 -16.65 -33.75
CA VAL A 27 21.27 -16.82 -32.56
C VAL A 27 21.78 -18.11 -31.96
N ASP A 28 22.67 -17.98 -30.95
CA ASP A 28 23.25 -19.12 -30.26
C ASP A 28 22.12 -20.05 -29.81
N ASN A 29 22.18 -21.29 -30.24
CA ASN A 29 21.30 -22.38 -29.81
C ASN A 29 21.27 -22.52 -28.27
N GLU A 30 22.22 -21.91 -27.60
CA GLU A 30 22.26 -21.79 -26.15
C GLU A 30 21.26 -20.79 -25.60
N PHE A 31 21.03 -19.64 -26.26
CA PHE A 31 20.01 -18.67 -25.87
C PHE A 31 18.59 -19.25 -26.09
N LEU A 32 18.37 -19.97 -27.18
CA LEU A 32 17.10 -20.67 -27.39
C LEU A 32 16.89 -21.81 -26.39
N LYS A 33 17.95 -22.54 -26.02
CA LYS A 33 17.89 -23.54 -24.95
C LYS A 33 17.66 -22.93 -23.56
N LEU A 34 18.20 -21.74 -23.28
CA LEU A 34 17.90 -21.00 -22.05
C LEU A 34 16.44 -20.56 -22.00
N MET A 35 15.87 -20.14 -23.13
CA MET A 35 14.45 -19.79 -23.22
C MET A 35 13.53 -21.02 -23.13
N GLU A 36 13.94 -22.17 -23.69
CA GLU A 36 13.18 -23.42 -23.56
C GLU A 36 13.26 -24.02 -22.14
N SER A 37 14.38 -23.84 -21.44
CA SER A 37 14.51 -24.30 -20.03
C SER A 37 13.78 -23.38 -19.03
N ALA A 38 13.31 -22.21 -19.44
CA ALA A 38 12.54 -21.28 -18.61
C ALA A 38 11.03 -21.66 -18.49
N SER A 39 10.60 -22.76 -19.13
CA SER A 39 9.20 -23.22 -19.10
C SER A 39 8.92 -24.33 -18.08
N ASP A 40 9.59 -24.31 -16.92
CA ASP A 40 9.16 -25.11 -15.78
C ASP A 40 8.09 -24.34 -15.00
N ASP A 41 6.85 -24.59 -15.38
CA ASP A 41 5.68 -23.94 -14.78
C ASP A 41 5.46 -24.44 -13.34
N ASN A 42 5.73 -23.58 -12.37
CA ASN A 42 5.25 -23.78 -11.00
C ASN A 42 3.86 -23.15 -10.83
N ILE A 43 3.03 -23.76 -10.03
CA ILE A 43 1.67 -23.30 -9.73
C ILE A 43 1.72 -22.58 -8.36
N ASP A 44 1.16 -21.38 -8.25
CA ASP A 44 1.02 -20.66 -6.99
C ASP A 44 -0.09 -21.25 -6.09
N GLU A 45 -0.21 -20.74 -4.85
CA GLU A 45 -1.25 -21.17 -3.91
C GLU A 45 -2.69 -20.90 -4.41
N SER A 46 -2.87 -20.04 -5.42
CA SER A 46 -4.16 -19.75 -6.07
C SER A 46 -4.44 -20.64 -7.27
N GLY A 47 -3.50 -21.52 -7.67
CA GLY A 47 -3.64 -22.43 -8.81
C GLY A 47 -3.33 -21.78 -10.16
N GLN A 48 -2.66 -20.61 -10.18
CA GLN A 48 -2.20 -19.95 -11.40
C GLN A 48 -0.78 -20.37 -11.76
N HIS A 49 -0.49 -20.50 -13.07
CA HIS A 49 0.86 -20.74 -13.55
C HIS A 49 1.68 -19.46 -13.47
N ILE A 50 2.73 -19.47 -12.64
CA ILE A 50 3.67 -18.36 -12.50
C ILE A 50 4.96 -18.73 -13.22
N SER A 51 5.45 -17.84 -14.10
CA SER A 51 6.72 -18.02 -14.80
C SER A 51 7.93 -17.97 -13.82
N LYS A 52 9.06 -18.57 -14.17
CA LYS A 52 10.30 -18.47 -13.36
C LYS A 52 10.72 -17.02 -13.17
N GLU A 53 10.54 -16.17 -14.19
CA GLU A 53 10.88 -14.74 -14.14
C GLU A 53 10.02 -14.02 -13.11
N GLU A 54 8.72 -14.30 -13.04
CA GLU A 54 7.83 -13.71 -12.04
C GLU A 54 8.15 -14.18 -10.61
N GLN A 55 8.61 -15.41 -10.44
CA GLN A 55 9.06 -15.93 -9.14
C GLN A 55 10.36 -15.25 -8.67
N GLU A 56 11.31 -15.02 -9.58
CA GLU A 56 12.53 -14.28 -9.27
C GLU A 56 12.24 -12.82 -8.96
N ASP A 57 11.36 -12.17 -9.72
CA ASP A 57 10.93 -10.80 -9.47
C ASP A 57 10.24 -10.68 -8.10
N LYS A 58 9.37 -11.63 -7.76
CA LYS A 58 8.72 -11.69 -6.45
C LYS A 58 9.73 -11.88 -5.33
N LYS A 59 10.70 -12.78 -5.49
CA LYS A 59 11.74 -12.99 -4.50
C LYS A 59 12.56 -11.74 -4.22
N VAL A 60 12.92 -10.98 -5.26
CA VAL A 60 13.63 -9.70 -5.08
C VAL A 60 12.74 -8.64 -4.46
N ALA A 61 11.44 -8.61 -4.79
CA ALA A 61 10.49 -7.73 -4.14
C ALA A 61 10.37 -8.05 -2.64
N ASP A 62 10.28 -9.33 -2.26
CA ASP A 62 10.26 -9.76 -0.86
C ASP A 62 11.56 -9.39 -0.13
N ASP A 63 12.72 -9.47 -0.81
CA ASP A 63 14.01 -9.05 -0.27
C ASP A 63 14.04 -7.53 -0.01
N ILE A 64 13.49 -6.72 -0.92
CA ILE A 64 13.35 -5.27 -0.71
C ILE A 64 12.52 -4.99 0.56
N VAL A 65 11.39 -5.69 0.74
CA VAL A 65 10.54 -5.56 1.93
C VAL A 65 11.28 -5.96 3.20
N SER A 66 12.13 -7.00 3.15
CA SER A 66 12.91 -7.46 4.30
C SER A 66 13.96 -6.45 4.78
N HIS A 67 14.35 -5.50 3.91
CA HIS A 67 15.31 -4.44 4.22
C HIS A 67 14.65 -3.14 4.73
N LEU A 68 13.32 -3.10 4.91
CA LEU A 68 12.65 -1.98 5.57
C LEU A 68 13.16 -1.84 7.01
N ASP A 69 13.46 -0.61 7.41
CA ASP A 69 13.95 -0.33 8.77
C ASP A 69 12.79 -0.32 9.77
N TYR A 70 12.39 -1.52 10.18
CA TYR A 70 11.33 -1.72 11.17
C TYR A 70 11.73 -1.22 12.57
N GLU A 71 13.03 -1.12 12.91
CA GLU A 71 13.45 -0.58 14.20
C GLU A 71 13.22 0.93 14.29
N GLU A 72 13.52 1.64 13.19
CA GLU A 72 13.22 3.06 13.08
C GLU A 72 11.71 3.31 13.02
N ASP A 73 10.97 2.51 12.29
CA ASP A 73 9.51 2.57 12.20
C ASP A 73 8.82 2.41 13.57
N GLU A 74 9.25 1.45 14.39
CA GLU A 74 8.77 1.27 15.77
C GLU A 74 9.02 2.51 16.63
N LYS A 75 10.10 3.23 16.40
CA LYS A 75 10.40 4.48 17.11
C LYS A 75 9.39 5.57 16.75
N TYR A 76 9.04 5.71 15.47
CA TYR A 76 8.01 6.67 15.04
C TYR A 76 6.64 6.33 15.60
N LEU A 77 6.25 5.06 15.60
CA LEU A 77 5.01 4.61 16.21
C LEU A 77 4.95 4.94 17.73
N LYS A 78 6.07 4.77 18.44
CA LYS A 78 6.16 5.16 19.86
C LYS A 78 6.00 6.66 20.06
N ILE A 79 6.58 7.49 19.18
CA ILE A 79 6.39 8.95 19.22
C ILE A 79 4.91 9.29 19.03
N TYR A 80 4.27 8.72 18.01
CA TYR A 80 2.84 8.92 17.79
C TYR A 80 2.00 8.56 19.01
N LEU A 81 2.22 7.38 19.61
CA LEU A 81 1.52 6.95 20.82
C LEU A 81 1.77 7.89 22.01
N GLN A 82 2.98 8.42 22.13
CA GLN A 82 3.32 9.40 23.16
C GLN A 82 2.57 10.72 22.94
N ASP A 83 2.49 11.21 21.70
CA ASP A 83 1.79 12.46 21.36
C ASP A 83 0.29 12.36 21.66
N ILE A 84 -0.36 11.24 21.30
CA ILE A 84 -1.78 11.05 21.59
C ILE A 84 -2.08 10.68 23.05
N SER A 85 -1.08 10.30 23.85
CA SER A 85 -1.27 9.91 25.25
C SER A 85 -1.81 11.03 26.14
N GLY A 86 -1.67 12.28 25.70
CA GLY A 86 -2.24 13.47 26.37
C GLY A 86 -3.73 13.67 26.12
N ILE A 87 -4.33 12.95 25.20
CA ILE A 87 -5.76 13.05 24.85
C ILE A 87 -6.57 12.32 25.93
N GLN A 88 -7.54 13.01 26.51
CA GLN A 88 -8.39 12.41 27.55
C GLN A 88 -9.32 11.35 26.94
N PRO A 89 -9.29 10.11 27.44
CA PRO A 89 -10.23 9.08 26.99
C PRO A 89 -11.68 9.52 27.20
N MET A 90 -12.51 9.35 26.19
CA MET A 90 -13.92 9.69 26.24
C MET A 90 -14.79 8.44 26.23
N THR A 91 -15.84 8.45 27.06
CA THR A 91 -16.85 7.40 27.00
C THR A 91 -17.72 7.54 25.75
N ASP A 92 -18.32 6.46 25.28
CA ASP A 92 -19.24 6.53 24.13
C ASP A 92 -20.45 7.42 24.39
N VAL A 93 -20.89 7.52 25.65
CA VAL A 93 -21.91 8.49 26.06
C VAL A 93 -21.44 9.91 25.81
N THR A 94 -20.23 10.26 26.22
CA THR A 94 -19.67 11.62 25.99
C THR A 94 -19.54 11.87 24.49
N ARG A 95 -18.99 10.92 23.74
CA ARG A 95 -18.83 11.01 22.28
C ARG A 95 -20.18 11.18 21.55
N SER A 96 -21.22 10.49 22.00
CA SER A 96 -22.57 10.60 21.42
C SER A 96 -23.19 12.00 21.62
N TYR A 97 -22.92 12.66 22.74
CA TYR A 97 -23.34 14.04 22.95
C TYR A 97 -22.59 15.04 22.06
N LEU A 98 -21.32 14.76 21.69
CA LEU A 98 -20.61 15.58 20.73
C LEU A 98 -21.32 15.60 19.37
N LEU A 99 -21.91 14.46 18.93
CA LEU A 99 -22.69 14.42 17.70
C LEU A 99 -23.88 15.39 17.72
N MET A 100 -24.56 15.48 18.86
CA MET A 100 -25.68 16.39 19.03
C MET A 100 -25.23 17.85 18.91
N ASN A 101 -24.18 18.25 19.62
CA ASN A 101 -23.63 19.60 19.53
C ASN A 101 -23.17 19.96 18.11
N ILE A 102 -22.58 19.02 17.39
CA ILE A 102 -22.14 19.24 16.01
C ILE A 102 -23.35 19.47 15.09
N VAL A 103 -24.42 18.66 15.25
CA VAL A 103 -25.60 18.74 14.36
C VAL A 103 -26.51 19.95 14.68
N GLU A 104 -26.69 20.30 15.96
CA GLU A 104 -27.56 21.38 16.40
C GLU A 104 -26.88 22.73 16.31
N ASP A 105 -25.64 22.82 16.81
CA ASP A 105 -24.94 24.11 17.01
C ASP A 105 -23.81 24.34 16.00
N ASN A 106 -23.50 23.35 15.14
CA ASN A 106 -22.31 23.35 14.29
C ASN A 106 -21.02 23.63 15.09
N ASP A 107 -20.95 23.02 16.30
CA ASP A 107 -19.87 23.27 17.23
C ASP A 107 -18.55 22.64 16.77
N LYS A 108 -17.60 23.51 16.42
CA LYS A 108 -16.29 23.10 15.91
C LYS A 108 -15.40 22.45 17.00
N GLU A 109 -15.57 22.82 18.26
CA GLU A 109 -14.81 22.23 19.36
C GLU A 109 -15.28 20.78 19.59
N SER A 110 -16.60 20.54 19.57
CA SER A 110 -17.15 19.18 19.61
C SER A 110 -16.67 18.33 18.43
N LEU A 111 -16.60 18.91 17.21
CA LEU A 111 -16.07 18.21 16.04
C LEU A 111 -14.59 17.85 16.22
N LYS A 112 -13.77 18.75 16.74
CA LYS A 112 -12.37 18.52 17.05
C LYS A 112 -12.21 17.40 18.08
N LEU A 113 -12.95 17.47 19.19
CA LEU A 113 -12.92 16.47 20.26
C LEU A 113 -13.37 15.08 19.75
N LEU A 114 -14.40 15.03 18.90
CA LEU A 114 -14.84 13.78 18.26
C LEU A 114 -13.73 13.21 17.38
N THR A 115 -13.08 14.05 16.55
CA THR A 115 -11.97 13.63 15.69
C THR A 115 -10.80 13.10 16.53
N GLU A 116 -10.38 13.81 17.56
CA GLU A 116 -9.31 13.41 18.47
C GLU A 116 -9.60 12.07 19.18
N SER A 117 -10.89 11.78 19.45
CA SER A 117 -11.29 10.53 20.11
C SER A 117 -11.04 9.27 19.27
N TYR A 118 -10.76 9.40 17.97
CA TYR A 118 -10.42 8.29 17.10
C TYR A 118 -8.93 7.95 17.07
N LEU A 119 -8.04 8.87 17.46
CA LEU A 119 -6.60 8.68 17.33
C LEU A 119 -6.09 7.45 18.09
N GLU A 120 -6.61 7.19 19.29
CA GLU A 120 -6.27 5.99 20.05
C GLU A 120 -6.79 4.71 19.40
N LYS A 121 -8.00 4.76 18.80
CA LYS A 121 -8.59 3.61 18.08
C LYS A 121 -7.78 3.24 16.85
N ILE A 122 -7.26 4.24 16.11
CA ILE A 122 -6.42 4.04 14.93
C ILE A 122 -5.21 3.18 15.25
N ALA A 123 -4.52 3.46 16.37
CA ALA A 123 -3.36 2.67 16.78
C ALA A 123 -3.68 1.16 16.92
N SER A 124 -4.90 0.83 17.36
CA SER A 124 -5.35 -0.57 17.45
C SER A 124 -5.83 -1.14 16.12
N TRP A 125 -6.40 -0.30 15.25
CA TRP A 125 -6.95 -0.76 13.97
C TRP A 125 -5.89 -1.02 12.91
N ILE A 126 -4.70 -0.40 13.01
CA ILE A 126 -3.58 -0.67 12.08
C ILE A 126 -2.85 -1.97 12.38
N GLU A 127 -2.95 -2.53 13.60
CA GLU A 127 -2.20 -3.73 14.01
C GLU A 127 -2.32 -4.92 13.04
N PRO A 128 -3.52 -5.27 12.50
CA PRO A 128 -3.64 -6.38 11.54
C PRO A 128 -2.93 -6.15 10.19
N PHE A 129 -2.54 -4.90 9.92
CA PHE A 129 -1.92 -4.48 8.65
C PHE A 129 -0.40 -4.36 8.75
N ARG A 130 0.18 -4.44 9.95
CA ARG A 130 1.63 -4.34 10.16
C ARG A 130 2.37 -5.54 9.57
N GLY A 131 3.59 -5.30 9.11
CA GLY A 131 4.44 -6.34 8.54
C GLY A 131 4.04 -6.80 7.12
N LYS A 132 3.13 -6.09 6.46
CA LYS A 132 2.70 -6.37 5.08
C LYS A 132 3.43 -5.54 4.01
N GLY A 133 4.68 -5.17 4.27
CA GLY A 133 5.51 -4.43 3.31
C GLY A 133 5.29 -2.92 3.31
N VAL A 134 4.53 -2.40 4.28
CA VAL A 134 4.31 -0.98 4.53
C VAL A 134 4.75 -0.64 5.95
N LEU A 135 5.39 0.51 6.13
CA LEU A 135 5.81 0.97 7.46
C LEU A 135 4.60 1.37 8.32
N ALA A 136 4.70 1.16 9.63
CA ALA A 136 3.62 1.50 10.56
C ALA A 136 3.34 3.01 10.59
N CYS A 137 4.35 3.85 10.37
CA CYS A 137 4.16 5.29 10.25
C CYS A 137 3.27 5.67 9.05
N ASP A 138 3.40 4.98 7.91
CA ASP A 138 2.58 5.22 6.72
C ASP A 138 1.15 4.70 6.94
N LEU A 139 1.00 3.54 7.58
CA LEU A 139 -0.30 3.01 7.98
C LEU A 139 -1.05 3.99 8.90
N VAL A 140 -0.35 4.56 9.92
CA VAL A 140 -0.92 5.57 10.82
C VAL A 140 -1.34 6.82 10.05
N GLN A 141 -0.50 7.32 9.13
CA GLN A 141 -0.79 8.53 8.36
C GLN A 141 -2.01 8.32 7.45
N GLU A 142 -2.07 7.20 6.72
CA GLU A 142 -3.20 6.87 5.87
C GLU A 142 -4.50 6.72 6.67
N ALA A 143 -4.47 6.01 7.79
CA ALA A 143 -5.62 5.85 8.66
C ALA A 143 -6.12 7.19 9.23
N ASN A 144 -5.18 8.07 9.65
CA ASN A 144 -5.53 9.42 10.12
C ASN A 144 -6.13 10.28 9.00
N LEU A 145 -5.61 10.16 7.78
CA LEU A 145 -6.11 10.89 6.61
C LEU A 145 -7.55 10.46 6.29
N ALA A 146 -7.81 9.16 6.19
CA ALA A 146 -9.12 8.60 5.93
C ALA A 146 -10.14 9.01 7.01
N MET A 147 -9.78 8.88 8.29
CA MET A 147 -10.62 9.28 9.43
C MET A 147 -10.91 10.78 9.40
N THR A 148 -9.90 11.62 9.19
CA THR A 148 -10.05 13.07 9.19
C THR A 148 -10.91 13.54 8.01
N ALA A 149 -10.80 12.91 6.85
CA ALA A 149 -11.67 13.17 5.70
C ALA A 149 -13.13 12.87 6.06
N TYR A 150 -13.42 11.72 6.62
CA TYR A 150 -14.79 11.31 6.92
C TYR A 150 -15.41 12.07 8.10
N ILE A 151 -14.73 12.15 9.24
CA ILE A 151 -15.22 12.82 10.45
C ILE A 151 -15.07 14.32 10.34
N GLY A 152 -13.88 14.84 9.97
CA GLY A 152 -13.60 16.27 9.93
C GLY A 152 -14.35 17.02 8.84
N GLN A 153 -14.61 16.40 7.70
CA GLN A 153 -15.47 16.95 6.63
C GLN A 153 -16.95 16.64 6.87
N GLN A 154 -17.28 15.94 7.94
CA GLN A 154 -18.65 15.62 8.33
C GLN A 154 -19.41 14.81 7.27
N GLU A 155 -18.73 13.91 6.54
CA GLU A 155 -19.36 13.09 5.50
C GLU A 155 -20.46 12.18 6.04
N TRP A 156 -20.37 11.79 7.32
CA TRP A 156 -21.38 11.02 8.04
C TRP A 156 -22.75 11.76 8.13
N LEU A 157 -22.77 13.09 8.01
CA LEU A 157 -24.02 13.89 7.96
C LEU A 157 -24.80 13.71 6.65
N ASN A 158 -24.22 13.09 5.63
CA ASN A 158 -24.95 12.74 4.40
C ASN A 158 -25.96 11.61 4.65
N ASN A 159 -25.85 10.89 5.77
CA ASN A 159 -26.85 9.94 6.20
C ASN A 159 -28.01 10.66 6.91
N TYR A 160 -29.10 10.88 6.19
CA TYR A 160 -30.28 11.60 6.71
C TYR A 160 -30.92 10.89 7.91
N GLU A 161 -30.95 9.56 7.94
CA GLU A 161 -31.50 8.79 9.04
C GLU A 161 -30.70 9.03 10.34
N TRP A 162 -29.40 9.09 10.26
CA TRP A 162 -28.55 9.40 11.42
C TRP A 162 -28.79 10.83 11.90
N LYS A 163 -28.89 11.78 10.98
CA LYS A 163 -29.13 13.18 11.31
C LYS A 163 -30.48 13.39 12.03
N ASP A 164 -31.51 12.70 11.59
CA ASP A 164 -32.85 12.78 12.21
C ASP A 164 -32.83 12.10 13.61
N LYS A 165 -32.17 10.95 13.74
CA LYS A 165 -31.98 10.28 15.05
C LYS A 165 -31.17 11.12 16.03
N ILE A 166 -30.18 11.89 15.57
CA ILE A 166 -29.41 12.79 16.43
C ILE A 166 -30.27 13.94 16.94
N LYS A 167 -31.15 14.48 16.12
CA LYS A 167 -31.99 15.64 16.47
C LYS A 167 -33.19 15.28 17.33
N GLU A 168 -33.84 14.18 17.04
CA GLU A 168 -35.17 13.83 17.60
C GLU A 168 -35.13 12.61 18.52
N GLY A 169 -34.00 11.86 18.47
CA GLY A 169 -33.85 10.61 19.22
C GLY A 169 -33.42 10.79 20.67
N GLY A 170 -33.51 9.72 21.43
CA GLY A 170 -33.00 9.65 22.79
C GLY A 170 -31.54 9.22 22.86
N GLN A 171 -31.04 9.03 24.08
CA GLN A 171 -29.63 8.63 24.31
C GLN A 171 -29.28 7.29 23.65
N GLU A 172 -30.22 6.35 23.56
CA GLU A 172 -30.01 5.07 22.89
C GLU A 172 -29.82 5.25 21.38
N ASP A 173 -30.59 6.13 20.76
CA ASP A 173 -30.44 6.45 19.32
C ASP A 173 -29.10 7.11 19.03
N LEU A 174 -28.66 8.04 19.89
CA LEU A 174 -27.33 8.66 19.77
C LEU A 174 -26.20 7.62 19.85
N LEU A 175 -26.27 6.67 20.78
CA LEU A 175 -25.29 5.61 20.90
C LEU A 175 -25.31 4.66 19.70
N ASN A 176 -26.49 4.33 19.17
CA ASN A 176 -26.61 3.51 17.96
C ASN A 176 -26.03 4.22 16.72
N VAL A 177 -26.28 5.53 16.58
CA VAL A 177 -25.67 6.34 15.51
C VAL A 177 -24.16 6.39 15.67
N LEU A 178 -23.64 6.64 16.87
CA LEU A 178 -22.19 6.65 17.13
C LEU A 178 -21.55 5.30 16.74
N LYS A 179 -22.19 4.21 17.10
CA LYS A 179 -21.72 2.88 16.71
C LYS A 179 -21.67 2.70 15.19
N GLY A 180 -22.71 3.14 14.48
CA GLY A 180 -22.73 3.11 13.01
C GLY A 180 -21.63 3.97 12.39
N ILE A 181 -21.34 5.15 12.97
CA ILE A 181 -20.21 6.00 12.54
C ILE A 181 -18.87 5.30 12.82
N ASP A 182 -18.69 4.70 14.00
CA ASP A 182 -17.47 3.95 14.36
C ASP A 182 -17.21 2.79 13.38
N GLU A 183 -18.25 2.04 13.01
CA GLU A 183 -18.19 0.95 12.03
C GLU A 183 -17.80 1.49 10.62
N ALA A 184 -18.43 2.59 10.19
CA ALA A 184 -18.14 3.20 8.90
C ALA A 184 -16.71 3.76 8.82
N VAL A 185 -16.22 4.43 9.87
CA VAL A 185 -14.83 4.92 9.95
C VAL A 185 -13.85 3.76 9.88
N LYS A 186 -14.12 2.69 10.63
CA LYS A 186 -13.26 1.51 10.64
C LYS A 186 -13.19 0.86 9.26
N GLU A 187 -14.34 0.64 8.60
CA GLU A 187 -14.41 0.06 7.26
C GLU A 187 -13.66 0.93 6.23
N LEU A 188 -13.81 2.25 6.31
CA LEU A 188 -13.09 3.18 5.45
C LEU A 188 -11.57 3.09 5.64
N ILE A 189 -11.12 3.07 6.89
CA ILE A 189 -9.69 2.92 7.22
C ILE A 189 -9.16 1.59 6.70
N GLU A 190 -9.86 0.48 6.96
CA GLU A 190 -9.46 -0.85 6.48
C GLU A 190 -9.37 -0.89 4.94
N GLY A 191 -10.29 -0.23 4.24
CA GLY A 191 -10.25 -0.07 2.80
C GLY A 191 -9.04 0.71 2.31
N SER A 192 -8.76 1.88 2.90
CA SER A 192 -7.59 2.71 2.56
C SER A 192 -6.27 1.97 2.84
N LEU A 193 -6.17 1.27 3.97
CA LEU A 193 -4.96 0.51 4.31
C LEU A 193 -4.71 -0.66 3.36
N ASN A 194 -5.75 -1.36 2.92
CA ASN A 194 -5.60 -2.41 1.90
C ASN A 194 -5.12 -1.82 0.57
N MET A 195 -5.70 -0.70 0.12
CA MET A 195 -5.25 -0.02 -1.09
C MET A 195 -3.78 0.41 -1.00
N LEU A 196 -3.35 0.97 0.15
CA LEU A 196 -1.97 1.37 0.38
C LEU A 196 -1.01 0.16 0.29
N ILE A 197 -1.39 -0.99 0.87
CA ILE A 197 -0.60 -2.22 0.82
C ILE A 197 -0.50 -2.74 -0.62
N ASP A 198 -1.60 -2.76 -1.36
CA ASP A 198 -1.63 -3.21 -2.75
C ASP A 198 -0.75 -2.32 -3.63
N GLU A 199 -0.87 -0.98 -3.50
CA GLU A 199 -0.02 -0.02 -4.21
C GLU A 199 1.47 -0.21 -3.87
N GLN A 200 1.81 -0.41 -2.60
CA GLN A 200 3.20 -0.64 -2.19
C GLN A 200 3.74 -1.97 -2.72
N THR A 201 2.91 -3.00 -2.74
CA THR A 201 3.25 -4.30 -3.32
C THR A 201 3.56 -4.18 -4.81
N ASP A 202 2.73 -3.44 -5.56
CA ASP A 202 2.95 -3.18 -6.98
C ASP A 202 4.25 -2.41 -7.22
N VAL A 203 4.55 -1.39 -6.41
CA VAL A 203 5.81 -0.63 -6.47
C VAL A 203 7.01 -1.54 -6.19
N ASN A 204 6.93 -2.40 -5.19
CA ASN A 204 8.01 -3.35 -4.84
C ASN A 204 8.23 -4.36 -5.97
N MET A 205 7.17 -4.87 -6.59
CA MET A 205 7.27 -5.77 -7.75
C MET A 205 7.94 -5.10 -8.96
N VAL A 206 7.57 -3.85 -9.28
CA VAL A 206 8.23 -3.08 -10.34
C VAL A 206 9.71 -2.83 -10.03
N SER A 207 10.01 -2.49 -8.78
CA SER A 207 11.38 -2.28 -8.31
C SER A 207 12.21 -3.57 -8.40
N GLY A 208 11.63 -4.71 -8.02
CA GLY A 208 12.23 -6.05 -8.16
C GLY A 208 12.58 -6.36 -9.61
N LYS A 209 11.66 -6.12 -10.54
CA LYS A 209 11.90 -6.31 -11.99
C LYS A 209 13.07 -5.46 -12.51
N ILE A 210 13.15 -4.21 -12.09
CA ILE A 210 14.24 -3.31 -12.48
C ILE A 210 15.58 -3.82 -11.91
N LEU A 211 15.60 -4.16 -10.62
CA LEU A 211 16.81 -4.62 -9.94
C LEU A 211 17.34 -5.92 -10.54
N ASN A 212 16.47 -6.88 -10.85
CA ASN A 212 16.85 -8.11 -11.55
C ASN A 212 17.53 -7.82 -12.89
N LYS A 213 16.97 -6.89 -13.69
CA LYS A 213 17.57 -6.50 -14.98
C LYS A 213 18.94 -5.82 -14.79
N VAL A 214 19.10 -4.99 -13.77
CA VAL A 214 20.38 -4.36 -13.43
C VAL A 214 21.41 -5.42 -13.02
N ASN A 215 21.03 -6.37 -12.16
CA ASN A 215 21.89 -7.45 -11.75
C ASN A 215 22.34 -8.31 -12.94
N LEU A 216 21.41 -8.66 -13.82
CA LEU A 216 21.72 -9.41 -15.04
C LEU A 216 22.74 -8.66 -15.93
N VAL A 217 22.57 -7.36 -16.14
CA VAL A 217 23.53 -6.54 -16.92
C VAL A 217 24.89 -6.50 -16.26
N ASN A 218 24.93 -6.38 -14.93
CA ASN A 218 26.19 -6.40 -14.18
C ASN A 218 26.91 -7.73 -14.29
N ASP A 219 26.19 -8.85 -14.17
CA ASP A 219 26.75 -10.19 -14.31
C ASP A 219 27.32 -10.43 -15.71
N TRP A 220 26.60 -9.99 -16.74
CA TRP A 220 27.12 -10.02 -18.12
C TRP A 220 28.36 -9.14 -18.29
N GLY A 221 28.38 -7.96 -17.67
CA GLY A 221 29.57 -7.09 -17.68
C GLY A 221 30.80 -7.70 -17.03
N ILE A 222 30.61 -8.45 -15.93
CA ILE A 222 31.69 -9.19 -15.25
C ILE A 222 32.20 -10.32 -16.14
N ARG A 223 31.31 -11.16 -16.69
CA ARG A 223 31.69 -12.26 -17.59
C ARG A 223 32.45 -11.78 -18.82
N LEU A 224 31.97 -10.70 -19.46
CA LEU A 224 32.66 -10.11 -20.61
C LEU A 224 34.07 -9.61 -20.26
N LYS A 225 34.27 -9.04 -19.06
CA LYS A 225 35.59 -8.64 -18.60
C LYS A 225 36.52 -9.83 -18.36
N GLU A 226 36.00 -10.93 -17.86
CA GLU A 226 36.76 -12.18 -17.64
C GLU A 226 37.16 -12.86 -18.96
N GLU A 227 36.26 -12.80 -19.98
CA GLU A 227 36.51 -13.40 -21.29
C GLU A 227 37.44 -12.57 -22.20
N LEU A 228 37.40 -11.25 -22.07
CA LEU A 228 38.18 -10.33 -22.91
C LEU A 228 39.55 -9.95 -22.31
N GLY A 229 39.81 -10.31 -21.05
CA GLY A 229 41.12 -10.14 -20.37
C GLY A 229 41.38 -8.71 -20.01
#